data_fc16c51aa48992fff80be19f95c05834
#
_entry.id   fc16c51aa48992fff80be19f95c05834
#
_cell.length_a   1.000
_cell.length_b   1.000
_cell.length_c   1.000
_cell.angle_alpha   90.00
_cell.angle_beta   90.00
_cell.angle_gamma   90.00
#
_symmetry.space_group_name_H-M   'P 1'
#
loop_
_entity.id
_entity.type
_entity.pdbx_description
1 polymer ?
#
loop_
_entity_poly.entity_id
_entity_poly.type
_entity_poly.pdbx_seq_one_letter_code
_entity_poly.pdbx_strand_id
1 'polypeptide(L)'
;MKQEIYHPTWLFLSKILSGLLHPLWLLFSHTKYFPAFDKSKIKKIIIGEYHCIGDVVLIIPALKVLKKSFPDAELTLITSPDIRELAEEMKIAHEVISFQAPWARGKRKWELWKNAHSLAINLQQKSYDLGIDFKGDLRNLYFLWKIKPSFRAGFTASGGKFLLTHPFDYPFQLHQSNRALSLLNKLGISYSGSTEPLSLPKPKDSRCNQIVIHPGANHPERKWPVTNWVKLIQSLRQTHKIVLVCTKDLIQDTEKILLGCPGLETFKGTLLEFSCWLQNQKLLVGPDSMAVHLAVALNVPALSIFGAQNPNLTRPCEPHGHIVQPKLPCTHKRKNWRLCSRCLASIKPKKVHEKIIEIITKRQSFS
;
A
#
# COMPACT_ATOMS: atom_id res chain seq x y z
N MET A 1 13.68 -9.24 -16.26
CA MET A 1 12.25 -8.93 -16.07
C MET A 1 12.05 -7.42 -16.12
N LYS A 2 11.03 -6.92 -16.85
CA LYS A 2 10.69 -5.49 -16.84
C LYS A 2 10.15 -5.12 -15.48
N GLN A 3 10.63 -4.02 -14.88
CA GLN A 3 10.07 -3.51 -13.63
C GLN A 3 8.62 -3.02 -13.87
N GLU A 4 7.73 -3.23 -12.89
CA GLU A 4 6.30 -2.93 -13.03
C GLU A 4 5.78 -1.90 -12.00
N ILE A 5 6.67 -1.19 -11.30
CA ILE A 5 6.31 -0.32 -10.19
C ILE A 5 6.24 1.14 -10.60
N TYR A 6 7.21 1.59 -11.37
CA TYR A 6 7.27 2.95 -11.91
C TYR A 6 7.05 2.97 -13.41
N HIS A 7 6.44 4.05 -13.90
CA HIS A 7 6.32 4.24 -15.35
C HIS A 7 7.72 4.39 -15.98
N PRO A 8 8.06 3.62 -17.03
CA PRO A 8 9.41 3.62 -17.61
C PRO A 8 9.93 4.99 -18.02
N THR A 9 9.06 5.82 -18.62
CA THR A 9 9.42 7.19 -19.02
C THR A 9 9.79 8.06 -17.82
N TRP A 10 9.03 7.96 -16.72
CA TRP A 10 9.35 8.69 -15.49
C TRP A 10 10.70 8.27 -14.91
N LEU A 11 10.97 6.97 -14.87
CA LEU A 11 12.28 6.46 -14.41
C LEU A 11 13.43 6.97 -15.25
N PHE A 12 13.26 6.99 -16.58
CA PHE A 12 14.27 7.48 -17.50
C PHE A 12 14.54 8.97 -17.28
N LEU A 13 13.51 9.81 -17.32
CA LEU A 13 13.63 11.26 -17.14
C LEU A 13 14.19 11.65 -15.77
N SER A 14 13.72 11.00 -14.70
CA SER A 14 14.19 11.31 -13.35
C SER A 14 15.64 10.88 -13.10
N LYS A 15 16.10 9.80 -13.73
CA LYS A 15 17.51 9.38 -13.69
C LYS A 15 18.42 10.37 -14.44
N ILE A 16 17.99 10.84 -15.61
CA ILE A 16 18.72 11.89 -16.35
C ILE A 16 18.83 13.15 -15.50
N LEU A 17 17.70 13.64 -14.97
CA LEU A 17 17.68 14.82 -14.11
C LEU A 17 18.59 14.63 -12.88
N SER A 18 18.53 13.48 -12.25
CA SER A 18 19.39 13.15 -11.11
C SER A 18 20.88 13.14 -11.50
N GLY A 19 21.22 12.61 -12.67
CA GLY A 19 22.58 12.61 -13.20
C GLY A 19 23.13 14.00 -13.47
N LEU A 20 22.30 14.90 -13.99
CA LEU A 20 22.67 16.31 -14.24
C LEU A 20 22.80 17.12 -12.93
N LEU A 21 21.94 16.88 -11.97
CA LEU A 21 21.96 17.59 -10.68
C LEU A 21 23.07 17.12 -9.74
N HIS A 22 23.51 15.87 -9.85
CA HIS A 22 24.50 15.30 -8.95
C HIS A 22 25.86 16.01 -8.96
N PRO A 23 26.51 16.28 -10.10
CA PRO A 23 27.77 17.03 -10.11
C PRO A 23 27.61 18.46 -9.62
N LEU A 24 26.52 19.15 -9.97
CA LEU A 24 26.23 20.49 -9.41
C LEU A 24 26.08 20.45 -7.90
N TRP A 25 25.39 19.43 -7.37
CA TRP A 25 25.28 19.24 -5.94
C TRP A 25 26.62 19.05 -5.26
N LEU A 26 27.53 18.25 -5.85
CA LEU A 26 28.88 18.01 -5.29
C LEU A 26 29.73 19.29 -5.24
N LEU A 27 29.53 20.23 -6.16
CA LEU A 27 30.21 21.55 -6.15
C LEU A 27 29.77 22.43 -4.97
N PHE A 28 28.51 22.32 -4.55
CA PHE A 28 27.90 23.15 -3.51
C PHE A 28 27.76 22.46 -2.15
N SER A 29 27.98 21.13 -2.05
CA SER A 29 27.88 20.40 -0.80
C SER A 29 29.24 20.33 -0.09
N HIS A 30 29.35 20.99 1.04
CA HIS A 30 30.56 20.92 1.88
C HIS A 30 30.68 19.60 2.67
N THR A 31 29.70 18.70 2.60
CA THR A 31 29.67 17.45 3.36
C THR A 31 30.08 16.28 2.49
N LYS A 32 31.37 16.00 2.44
CA LYS A 32 31.90 14.78 1.80
C LYS A 32 31.82 13.52 2.71
N TYR A 33 31.45 13.68 3.96
CA TYR A 33 31.41 12.58 4.93
C TYR A 33 30.05 12.50 5.61
N PHE A 34 29.39 11.36 5.46
CA PHE A 34 28.19 11.04 6.23
C PHE A 34 28.59 10.22 7.46
N PRO A 35 28.14 10.58 8.67
CA PRO A 35 28.46 9.82 9.86
C PRO A 35 27.93 8.39 9.74
N ALA A 36 28.64 7.44 10.34
CA ALA A 36 28.15 6.08 10.48
C ALA A 36 26.79 6.09 11.19
N PHE A 37 25.87 5.24 10.74
CA PHE A 37 24.56 5.14 11.35
C PHE A 37 24.67 4.60 12.77
N ASP A 38 24.36 5.43 13.76
CA ASP A 38 24.41 5.11 15.17
C ASP A 38 23.00 5.02 15.75
N LYS A 39 22.56 3.80 16.04
CA LYS A 39 21.21 3.53 16.56
C LYS A 39 20.96 4.18 17.93
N SER A 40 21.97 4.33 18.76
CA SER A 40 21.82 4.88 20.12
C SER A 40 21.40 6.36 20.13
N LYS A 41 21.63 7.06 19.02
CA LYS A 41 21.30 8.47 18.83
C LYS A 41 19.92 8.73 18.29
N ILE A 42 19.15 7.69 17.96
CA ILE A 42 17.84 7.82 17.33
C ILE A 42 16.75 7.98 18.39
N LYS A 43 16.18 9.17 18.47
CA LYS A 43 15.06 9.54 19.35
C LYS A 43 13.82 9.99 18.57
N LYS A 44 14.00 10.51 17.34
CA LYS A 44 12.89 11.00 16.50
C LYS A 44 13.03 10.45 15.08
N ILE A 45 12.02 9.72 14.64
CA ILE A 45 11.98 9.07 13.33
C ILE A 45 10.85 9.66 12.51
N ILE A 46 11.10 10.01 11.24
CA ILE A 46 10.08 10.47 10.31
C ILE A 46 10.04 9.60 9.08
N ILE A 47 8.83 9.20 8.66
CA ILE A 47 8.56 8.37 7.49
C ILE A 47 7.48 9.02 6.64
N GLY A 48 7.68 9.04 5.33
CA GLY A 48 6.68 9.53 4.38
C GLY A 48 6.13 8.43 3.48
N GLU A 49 4.80 8.20 3.51
CA GLU A 49 4.09 7.33 2.56
C GLU A 49 2.79 8.01 2.13
N TYR A 50 2.86 8.79 1.06
CA TYR A 50 1.79 9.71 0.64
C TYR A 50 0.93 9.20 -0.51
N HIS A 51 1.24 8.06 -1.14
CA HIS A 51 0.69 7.72 -2.44
C HIS A 51 -0.67 7.06 -2.38
N CYS A 52 -0.79 5.96 -1.65
CA CYS A 52 -2.00 5.16 -1.60
C CYS A 52 -2.18 4.50 -0.24
N ILE A 53 -3.43 4.28 0.15
CA ILE A 53 -3.80 3.54 1.36
C ILE A 53 -3.11 2.17 1.39
N GLY A 54 -3.14 1.43 0.27
CA GLY A 54 -2.49 0.12 0.18
C GLY A 54 -0.97 0.15 0.38
N ASP A 55 -0.32 1.24 0.00
CA ASP A 55 1.13 1.41 0.21
C ASP A 55 1.47 1.57 1.70
N VAL A 56 0.66 2.32 2.45
CA VAL A 56 0.79 2.44 3.91
C VAL A 56 0.56 1.08 4.58
N VAL A 57 -0.47 0.34 4.17
CA VAL A 57 -0.73 -1.01 4.70
C VAL A 57 0.46 -1.95 4.47
N LEU A 58 1.08 -1.89 3.30
CA LEU A 58 2.22 -2.75 2.96
C LEU A 58 3.51 -2.43 3.73
N ILE A 59 3.68 -1.23 4.27
CA ILE A 59 4.84 -0.88 5.12
C ILE A 59 4.59 -1.09 6.62
N ILE A 60 3.38 -1.46 7.05
CA ILE A 60 3.06 -1.70 8.47
C ILE A 60 4.05 -2.65 9.15
N PRO A 61 4.47 -3.78 8.54
CA PRO A 61 5.51 -4.62 9.15
C PRO A 61 6.80 -3.86 9.46
N ALA A 62 7.24 -2.99 8.56
CA ALA A 62 8.45 -2.19 8.77
C ALA A 62 8.26 -1.13 9.88
N LEU A 63 7.07 -0.50 9.98
CA LEU A 63 6.76 0.43 11.06
C LEU A 63 6.77 -0.27 12.42
N LYS A 64 6.23 -1.49 12.51
CA LYS A 64 6.26 -2.31 13.73
C LYS A 64 7.70 -2.69 14.13
N VAL A 65 8.53 -3.05 13.14
CA VAL A 65 9.96 -3.32 13.39
C VAL A 65 10.65 -2.08 13.94
N LEU A 66 10.41 -0.90 13.38
CA LEU A 66 10.98 0.36 13.88
C LEU A 66 10.55 0.64 15.32
N LYS A 67 9.27 0.52 15.63
CA LYS A 67 8.80 0.73 17.02
C LYS A 67 9.43 -0.22 18.02
N LYS A 68 9.63 -1.48 17.66
CA LYS A 68 10.29 -2.47 18.51
C LYS A 68 11.81 -2.23 18.63
N SER A 69 12.46 -1.79 17.55
CA SER A 69 13.90 -1.54 17.54
C SER A 69 14.30 -0.22 18.21
N PHE A 70 13.36 0.70 18.33
CA PHE A 70 13.54 2.02 18.94
C PHE A 70 12.37 2.33 19.88
N PRO A 71 12.27 1.64 21.03
CA PRO A 71 11.11 1.76 21.91
C PRO A 71 10.95 3.17 22.52
N ASP A 72 12.06 3.89 22.68
CA ASP A 72 12.10 5.24 23.25
C ASP A 72 12.05 6.34 22.18
N ALA A 73 11.93 5.98 20.89
CA ALA A 73 11.92 6.96 19.82
C ALA A 73 10.48 7.32 19.41
N GLU A 74 10.25 8.61 19.21
CA GLU A 74 9.01 9.13 18.62
C GLU A 74 8.98 8.85 17.12
N LEU A 75 8.01 8.07 16.66
CA LEU A 75 7.79 7.76 15.25
C LEU A 75 6.69 8.66 14.67
N THR A 76 7.03 9.51 13.72
CA THR A 76 6.09 10.33 12.94
C THR A 76 5.88 9.72 11.55
N LEU A 77 4.62 9.49 11.17
CA LEU A 77 4.21 9.04 9.84
C LEU A 77 3.50 10.18 9.11
N ILE A 78 4.03 10.58 7.95
CA ILE A 78 3.34 11.51 7.05
C ILE A 78 2.61 10.66 6.00
N THR A 79 1.30 10.87 5.86
CA THR A 79 0.47 10.07 4.96
C THR A 79 -0.63 10.88 4.28
N SER A 80 -1.31 10.30 3.28
CA SER A 80 -2.44 10.97 2.62
C SER A 80 -3.62 11.15 3.58
N PRO A 81 -4.47 12.17 3.36
CA PRO A 81 -5.66 12.40 4.19
C PRO A 81 -6.58 11.19 4.29
N ASP A 82 -6.68 10.40 3.22
CA ASP A 82 -7.62 9.28 3.11
C ASP A 82 -7.38 8.15 4.13
N ILE A 83 -6.16 8.02 4.66
CA ILE A 83 -5.81 6.96 5.61
C ILE A 83 -5.49 7.48 7.02
N ARG A 84 -5.49 8.78 7.23
CA ARG A 84 -5.07 9.38 8.49
C ARG A 84 -5.75 8.77 9.70
N GLU A 85 -7.09 8.80 9.72
CA GLU A 85 -7.91 8.29 10.83
C GLU A 85 -7.61 6.82 11.14
N LEU A 86 -7.50 5.99 10.10
CA LEU A 86 -7.14 4.58 10.27
C LEU A 86 -5.71 4.40 10.78
N ALA A 87 -4.75 5.19 10.31
CA ALA A 87 -3.36 5.11 10.74
C ALA A 87 -3.18 5.52 12.21
N GLU A 88 -3.92 6.52 12.67
CA GLU A 88 -3.99 6.94 14.07
C GLU A 88 -4.55 5.80 14.95
N GLU A 89 -5.68 5.20 14.53
CA GLU A 89 -6.34 4.13 15.28
C GLU A 89 -5.50 2.83 15.33
N MET A 90 -4.80 2.51 14.26
CA MET A 90 -3.85 1.39 14.21
C MET A 90 -2.64 1.57 15.15
N LYS A 91 -2.41 2.77 15.67
CA LYS A 91 -1.27 3.12 16.54
C LYS A 91 0.09 2.70 15.96
N ILE A 92 0.20 2.75 14.63
CA ILE A 92 1.44 2.36 13.92
C ILE A 92 2.55 3.41 14.01
N ALA A 93 2.21 4.64 14.39
CA ALA A 93 3.11 5.74 14.68
C ALA A 93 2.68 6.47 15.97
N HIS A 94 3.55 7.28 16.55
CA HIS A 94 3.24 8.14 17.70
C HIS A 94 2.50 9.42 17.23
N GLU A 95 2.87 9.92 16.06
CA GLU A 95 2.22 11.06 15.40
C GLU A 95 1.90 10.69 13.96
N VAL A 96 0.69 11.04 13.50
CA VAL A 96 0.28 10.89 12.09
C VAL A 96 -0.03 12.27 11.51
N ILE A 97 0.72 12.67 10.48
CA ILE A 97 0.56 13.95 9.80
C ILE A 97 -0.15 13.71 8.47
N SER A 98 -1.30 14.35 8.30
CA SER A 98 -2.03 14.34 7.04
C SER A 98 -1.41 15.32 6.05
N PHE A 99 -1.05 14.83 4.85
CA PHE A 99 -0.41 15.63 3.83
C PHE A 99 -0.83 15.22 2.42
N GLN A 100 -1.37 16.19 1.69
CA GLN A 100 -1.70 16.00 0.26
C GLN A 100 -0.45 16.33 -0.58
N ALA A 101 0.35 15.31 -0.87
CA ALA A 101 1.56 15.49 -1.67
C ALA A 101 1.23 15.88 -3.12
N PRO A 102 1.79 16.99 -3.66
CA PRO A 102 1.48 17.47 -5.00
C PRO A 102 1.90 16.52 -6.13
N TRP A 103 2.78 15.57 -5.82
CA TRP A 103 3.27 14.56 -6.77
C TRP A 103 2.60 13.19 -6.60
N ALA A 104 1.76 13.00 -5.59
CA ALA A 104 1.05 11.74 -5.38
C ALA A 104 -0.19 11.68 -6.30
N ARG A 105 -1.37 11.61 -5.75
CA ARG A 105 -2.62 11.60 -6.51
C ARG A 105 -3.27 12.97 -6.50
N GLY A 106 -3.82 13.39 -7.63
CA GLY A 106 -4.67 14.54 -7.67
C GLY A 106 -4.27 15.59 -8.73
N LYS A 107 -4.99 16.69 -8.73
CA LYS A 107 -4.72 17.83 -9.61
C LYS A 107 -3.45 18.54 -9.16
N ARG A 108 -2.52 18.75 -10.09
CA ARG A 108 -1.29 19.53 -9.86
C ARG A 108 -1.65 20.99 -9.62
N LYS A 109 -1.89 21.38 -8.37
CA LYS A 109 -2.12 22.75 -7.97
C LYS A 109 -0.84 23.33 -7.38
N TRP A 110 -0.49 24.55 -7.76
CA TRP A 110 0.68 25.26 -7.24
C TRP A 110 0.64 25.43 -5.72
N GLU A 111 -0.55 25.62 -5.17
CA GLU A 111 -0.79 25.72 -3.73
C GLU A 111 -0.28 24.49 -2.94
N LEU A 112 -0.42 23.30 -3.51
CA LEU A 112 0.07 22.06 -2.88
C LEU A 112 1.60 22.04 -2.76
N TRP A 113 2.31 22.67 -3.71
CA TRP A 113 3.77 22.78 -3.65
C TRP A 113 4.21 23.80 -2.58
N LYS A 114 3.49 24.91 -2.42
CA LYS A 114 3.70 25.86 -1.32
C LYS A 114 3.46 25.17 0.03
N ASN A 115 2.36 24.43 0.16
CA ASN A 115 2.04 23.69 1.37
C ASN A 115 3.11 22.64 1.70
N ALA A 116 3.63 21.93 0.68
CA ALA A 116 4.74 20.99 0.85
C ALA A 116 6.00 21.68 1.38
N HIS A 117 6.33 22.85 0.84
CA HIS A 117 7.48 23.63 1.29
C HIS A 117 7.32 24.10 2.74
N SER A 118 6.18 24.70 3.08
CA SER A 118 5.88 25.16 4.43
C SER A 118 5.87 24.01 5.44
N LEU A 119 5.27 22.88 5.09
CA LEU A 119 5.29 21.69 5.94
C LEU A 119 6.71 21.19 6.18
N ALA A 120 7.56 21.13 5.15
CA ALA A 120 8.95 20.70 5.30
C ALA A 120 9.74 21.60 6.26
N ILE A 121 9.54 22.93 6.20
CA ILE A 121 10.18 23.91 7.10
C ILE A 121 9.69 23.68 8.55
N ASN A 122 8.40 23.53 8.76
CA ASN A 122 7.84 23.28 10.10
C ASN A 122 8.39 21.97 10.70
N LEU A 123 8.47 20.92 9.88
CA LEU A 123 9.01 19.63 10.30
C LEU A 123 10.52 19.66 10.57
N GLN A 124 11.27 20.52 9.87
CA GLN A 124 12.69 20.73 10.14
C GLN A 124 12.93 21.21 11.58
N GLN A 125 12.05 22.03 12.14
CA GLN A 125 12.16 22.56 13.50
C GLN A 125 12.03 21.46 14.57
N LYS A 126 11.39 20.31 14.23
CA LYS A 126 11.27 19.16 15.13
C LYS A 126 12.57 18.37 15.31
N SER A 127 13.60 18.61 14.49
CA SER A 127 14.95 18.03 14.56
C SER A 127 14.92 16.50 14.60
N TYR A 128 14.47 15.87 13.51
CA TYR A 128 14.45 14.42 13.37
C TYR A 128 15.87 13.85 13.24
N ASP A 129 16.14 12.73 13.91
CA ASP A 129 17.38 12.01 13.81
C ASP A 129 17.43 11.12 12.57
N LEU A 130 16.34 10.39 12.29
CA LEU A 130 16.23 9.46 11.17
C LEU A 130 15.01 9.77 10.31
N GLY A 131 15.23 9.95 9.02
CA GLY A 131 14.19 10.02 8.02
C GLY A 131 14.29 8.86 7.03
N ILE A 132 13.17 8.19 6.75
CA ILE A 132 13.14 7.00 5.87
C ILE A 132 12.16 7.20 4.73
N ASP A 133 12.62 6.88 3.49
CA ASP A 133 11.77 6.74 2.31
C ASP A 133 11.85 5.33 1.73
N PHE A 134 10.73 4.61 1.74
CA PHE A 134 10.62 3.25 1.21
C PHE A 134 10.33 3.18 -0.30
N LYS A 135 10.00 4.31 -0.93
CA LYS A 135 9.62 4.37 -2.35
C LYS A 135 10.78 4.62 -3.29
N GLY A 136 11.70 5.48 -2.91
CA GLY A 136 12.79 5.92 -3.78
C GLY A 136 12.34 6.82 -4.94
N ASP A 137 11.24 7.55 -4.78
CA ASP A 137 10.82 8.59 -5.73
C ASP A 137 11.61 9.87 -5.47
N LEU A 138 12.22 10.43 -6.51
CA LEU A 138 13.06 11.64 -6.40
C LEU A 138 12.35 12.79 -5.67
N ARG A 139 11.03 12.93 -5.85
CA ARG A 139 10.24 13.99 -5.21
C ARG A 139 10.05 13.73 -3.71
N ASN A 140 9.88 12.48 -3.30
CA ASN A 140 9.85 12.09 -1.89
C ASN A 140 11.22 12.36 -1.25
N LEU A 141 12.30 11.98 -1.93
CA LEU A 141 13.66 12.18 -1.44
C LEU A 141 13.99 13.67 -1.30
N TYR A 142 13.55 14.50 -2.24
CA TYR A 142 13.68 15.95 -2.15
C TYR A 142 12.91 16.52 -0.93
N PHE A 143 11.69 16.06 -0.69
CA PHE A 143 10.89 16.47 0.46
C PHE A 143 11.55 16.06 1.77
N LEU A 144 12.04 14.81 1.85
CA LEU A 144 12.78 14.30 3.01
C LEU A 144 14.07 15.11 3.25
N TRP A 145 14.79 15.44 2.17
CA TRP A 145 15.98 16.29 2.26
C TRP A 145 15.65 17.70 2.80
N LYS A 146 14.51 18.27 2.43
CA LYS A 146 14.04 19.57 2.94
C LYS A 146 13.71 19.56 4.43
N ILE A 147 13.20 18.44 4.96
CA ILE A 147 12.96 18.26 6.40
C ILE A 147 14.28 18.19 7.18
N LYS A 148 15.37 17.82 6.52
CA LYS A 148 16.74 17.73 7.07
C LYS A 148 16.90 16.80 8.29
N PRO A 149 16.39 15.56 8.30
CA PRO A 149 16.80 14.61 9.33
C PRO A 149 18.33 14.42 9.29
N SER A 150 18.94 14.13 10.44
CA SER A 150 20.39 13.87 10.53
C SER A 150 20.83 12.69 9.67
N PHE A 151 20.09 11.58 9.76
CA PHE A 151 20.24 10.42 8.88
C PHE A 151 19.05 10.34 7.91
N ARG A 152 19.32 10.29 6.62
CA ARG A 152 18.33 10.14 5.56
C ARG A 152 18.59 8.85 4.82
N ALA A 153 17.78 7.86 5.09
CA ALA A 153 17.87 6.53 4.48
C ALA A 153 16.75 6.31 3.45
N GLY A 154 17.06 5.72 2.34
CA GLY A 154 16.04 5.46 1.32
C GLY A 154 16.57 4.73 0.12
N PHE A 155 15.62 4.25 -0.69
CA PHE A 155 15.92 3.70 -1.99
C PHE A 155 16.11 4.80 -3.04
N THR A 156 16.82 4.48 -4.12
CA THR A 156 17.11 5.39 -5.23
C THR A 156 16.48 4.91 -6.54
N ALA A 157 15.22 4.46 -6.50
CA ALA A 157 14.52 3.89 -7.65
C ALA A 157 14.50 4.84 -8.86
N SER A 158 14.25 6.11 -8.63
CA SER A 158 14.21 7.15 -9.66
C SER A 158 15.37 8.17 -9.56
N GLY A 159 16.52 7.78 -8.99
CA GLY A 159 17.65 8.67 -8.76
C GLY A 159 17.61 9.37 -7.41
N GLY A 160 18.33 10.50 -7.26
CA GLY A 160 18.34 11.30 -6.03
C GLY A 160 19.29 10.79 -4.93
N LYS A 161 20.27 9.95 -5.27
CA LYS A 161 21.28 9.42 -4.33
C LYS A 161 21.91 10.52 -3.48
N PHE A 162 22.17 11.67 -4.08
CA PHE A 162 22.82 12.82 -3.45
C PHE A 162 21.96 13.51 -2.36
N LEU A 163 20.65 13.25 -2.30
CA LEU A 163 19.73 13.77 -1.28
C LEU A 163 19.76 12.94 0.02
N LEU A 164 20.32 11.74 -0.03
CA LEU A 164 20.37 10.78 1.08
C LEU A 164 21.74 10.74 1.73
N THR A 165 21.79 10.46 3.03
CA THR A 165 23.01 10.10 3.74
C THR A 165 23.31 8.61 3.61
N HIS A 166 22.25 7.77 3.55
CA HIS A 166 22.29 6.32 3.43
C HIS A 166 21.44 5.87 2.24
N PRO A 167 21.95 6.00 1.01
CA PRO A 167 21.26 5.57 -0.20
C PRO A 167 21.40 4.08 -0.44
N PHE A 168 20.31 3.44 -0.86
CA PHE A 168 20.28 2.02 -1.22
C PHE A 168 19.67 1.80 -2.59
N ASP A 169 20.18 0.79 -3.29
CA ASP A 169 19.59 0.37 -4.57
C ASP A 169 18.21 -0.24 -4.36
N TYR A 170 17.29 0.13 -5.25
CA TYR A 170 15.90 -0.32 -5.17
C TYR A 170 15.77 -1.79 -5.60
N PRO A 171 15.29 -2.68 -4.74
CA PRO A 171 15.18 -4.12 -5.05
C PRO A 171 13.89 -4.40 -5.83
N PHE A 172 13.88 -4.14 -7.14
CA PHE A 172 12.72 -4.29 -8.03
C PHE A 172 12.08 -5.69 -8.02
N GLN A 173 12.85 -6.72 -7.65
CA GLN A 173 12.41 -8.11 -7.65
C GLN A 173 11.65 -8.50 -6.38
N LEU A 174 11.84 -7.77 -5.29
CA LEU A 174 11.22 -8.09 -4.01
C LEU A 174 9.75 -7.65 -3.98
N HIS A 175 8.94 -8.38 -3.22
CA HIS A 175 7.61 -7.97 -2.83
C HIS A 175 7.64 -6.62 -2.10
N GLN A 176 6.64 -5.78 -2.30
CA GLN A 176 6.65 -4.40 -1.79
C GLN A 176 6.80 -4.30 -0.26
N SER A 177 6.17 -5.18 0.51
CA SER A 177 6.37 -5.23 1.97
C SER A 177 7.79 -5.65 2.35
N ASN A 178 8.37 -6.63 1.62
CA ASN A 178 9.72 -7.10 1.86
C ASN A 178 10.78 -6.07 1.48
N ARG A 179 10.48 -5.14 0.55
CA ARG A 179 11.37 -4.02 0.25
C ARG A 179 11.56 -3.12 1.46
N ALA A 180 10.46 -2.73 2.13
CA ALA A 180 10.54 -1.90 3.31
C ALA A 180 11.39 -2.56 4.41
N LEU A 181 11.17 -3.85 4.66
CA LEU A 181 11.98 -4.63 5.61
C LEU A 181 13.46 -4.75 5.16
N SER A 182 13.71 -4.93 3.84
CA SER A 182 15.08 -5.02 3.32
C SER A 182 15.87 -3.72 3.52
N LEU A 183 15.22 -2.57 3.45
CA LEU A 183 15.86 -1.29 3.74
C LEU A 183 16.28 -1.21 5.20
N LEU A 184 15.41 -1.62 6.13
CA LEU A 184 15.72 -1.66 7.55
C LEU A 184 16.89 -2.60 7.83
N ASN A 185 16.90 -3.79 7.23
CA ASN A 185 18.00 -4.74 7.36
C ASN A 185 19.34 -4.16 6.87
N LYS A 186 19.34 -3.41 5.76
CA LYS A 186 20.53 -2.71 5.24
C LYS A 186 21.04 -1.61 6.19
N LEU A 187 20.17 -1.04 7.02
CA LEU A 187 20.53 -0.13 8.12
C LEU A 187 20.97 -0.88 9.39
N GLY A 188 21.04 -2.20 9.36
CA GLY A 188 21.32 -3.01 10.53
C GLY A 188 20.15 -3.05 11.54
N ILE A 189 18.94 -2.66 11.13
CA ILE A 189 17.72 -2.73 11.92
C ILE A 189 17.04 -4.04 11.55
N SER A 190 17.38 -5.12 12.24
CA SER A 190 16.80 -6.44 12.03
C SER A 190 15.85 -6.80 13.17
N TYR A 191 14.81 -7.51 12.85
CA TYR A 191 13.86 -8.07 13.78
C TYR A 191 13.58 -9.54 13.43
N SER A 192 13.89 -10.44 14.34
CA SER A 192 13.58 -11.87 14.23
C SER A 192 12.29 -12.15 15.02
N GLY A 193 11.16 -12.09 14.37
CA GLY A 193 9.87 -12.41 14.99
C GLY A 193 8.70 -12.11 14.08
N SER A 194 7.55 -12.75 14.34
CA SER A 194 6.31 -12.38 13.67
C SER A 194 5.85 -11.00 14.12
N THR A 195 5.38 -10.19 13.21
CA THR A 195 4.67 -8.97 13.56
C THR A 195 3.25 -9.37 13.98
N GLU A 196 2.85 -9.02 15.19
CA GLU A 196 1.47 -9.27 15.65
C GLU A 196 0.45 -8.65 14.69
N PRO A 197 -0.73 -9.28 14.53
CA PRO A 197 -1.82 -8.71 13.77
C PRO A 197 -2.16 -7.28 14.24
N LEU A 198 -2.77 -6.49 13.38
CA LEU A 198 -3.35 -5.23 13.78
C LEU A 198 -4.57 -5.50 14.66
N SER A 199 -4.71 -4.74 15.74
CA SER A 199 -5.90 -4.74 16.58
C SER A 199 -6.60 -3.38 16.42
N LEU A 200 -7.84 -3.42 16.03
CA LEU A 200 -8.70 -2.25 15.92
C LEU A 200 -9.86 -2.34 16.93
N PRO A 201 -10.52 -1.23 17.26
CA PRO A 201 -11.69 -1.22 18.11
C PRO A 201 -12.78 -2.18 17.62
N LYS A 202 -13.67 -2.56 18.54
CA LYS A 202 -14.84 -3.36 18.18
C LYS A 202 -15.71 -2.59 17.18
N PRO A 203 -16.19 -3.25 16.12
CA PRO A 203 -17.04 -2.60 15.14
C PRO A 203 -18.39 -2.21 15.74
N LYS A 204 -18.96 -1.10 15.26
CA LYS A 204 -20.35 -0.72 15.54
C LYS A 204 -21.33 -1.68 14.86
N ASP A 205 -20.98 -2.18 13.67
CA ASP A 205 -21.75 -3.17 12.92
C ASP A 205 -21.47 -4.57 13.48
N SER A 206 -22.50 -5.22 14.02
CA SER A 206 -22.40 -6.54 14.67
C SER A 206 -22.37 -7.71 13.66
N ARG A 207 -22.59 -7.45 12.37
CA ARG A 207 -22.54 -8.49 11.34
C ARG A 207 -21.15 -9.11 11.26
N CYS A 208 -21.06 -10.42 11.31
CA CYS A 208 -19.80 -11.14 11.31
C CYS A 208 -19.89 -12.42 10.47
N ASN A 209 -18.74 -13.05 10.23
CA ASN A 209 -18.63 -14.34 9.54
C ASN A 209 -19.25 -14.36 8.13
N GLN A 210 -19.18 -13.24 7.40
CA GLN A 210 -19.72 -13.09 6.05
C GLN A 210 -18.60 -13.08 5.01
N ILE A 211 -18.95 -13.39 3.74
CA ILE A 211 -18.04 -13.16 2.60
C ILE A 211 -18.26 -11.73 2.12
N VAL A 212 -17.18 -10.95 2.16
CA VAL A 212 -17.18 -9.53 1.78
C VAL A 212 -16.77 -9.40 0.31
N ILE A 213 -17.61 -8.81 -0.51
CA ILE A 213 -17.30 -8.49 -1.91
C ILE A 213 -16.96 -7.01 -2.00
N HIS A 214 -15.72 -6.71 -2.38
CA HIS A 214 -15.25 -5.35 -2.63
C HIS A 214 -14.85 -5.22 -4.11
N PRO A 215 -15.75 -4.78 -5.02
CA PRO A 215 -15.49 -4.80 -6.47
C PRO A 215 -14.55 -3.69 -6.94
N GLY A 216 -14.17 -2.78 -6.05
CA GLY A 216 -13.45 -1.55 -6.35
C GLY A 216 -11.95 -1.71 -6.61
N ALA A 217 -11.48 -0.93 -7.58
CA ALA A 217 -10.07 -0.69 -7.82
C ALA A 217 -9.84 0.73 -8.33
N ASN A 218 -8.69 1.31 -7.99
CA ASN A 218 -8.33 2.66 -8.38
C ASN A 218 -8.12 2.87 -9.90
N HIS A 219 -7.88 1.79 -10.63
CA HIS A 219 -7.65 1.85 -12.08
C HIS A 219 -8.72 1.03 -12.80
N PRO A 220 -9.38 1.57 -13.86
CA PRO A 220 -10.43 0.86 -14.59
C PRO A 220 -10.00 -0.53 -15.07
N GLU A 221 -8.76 -0.68 -15.53
CA GLU A 221 -8.23 -1.96 -16.01
C GLU A 221 -7.94 -2.99 -14.89
N ARG A 222 -8.14 -2.63 -13.63
CA ARG A 222 -8.15 -3.54 -12.48
C ARG A 222 -9.55 -3.95 -12.05
N LYS A 223 -10.60 -3.41 -12.66
CA LYS A 223 -11.97 -3.78 -12.33
C LYS A 223 -12.37 -5.06 -13.05
N TRP A 224 -12.82 -6.04 -12.30
CA TRP A 224 -13.41 -7.24 -12.85
C TRP A 224 -14.81 -6.93 -13.37
N PRO A 225 -15.28 -7.52 -14.50
CA PRO A 225 -16.59 -7.18 -15.08
C PRO A 225 -17.75 -7.33 -14.11
N VAL A 226 -18.66 -6.36 -14.09
CA VAL A 226 -19.86 -6.37 -13.24
C VAL A 226 -20.69 -7.64 -13.42
N THR A 227 -20.86 -8.11 -14.67
CA THR A 227 -21.55 -9.36 -14.98
C THR A 227 -20.94 -10.59 -14.32
N ASN A 228 -19.61 -10.58 -14.12
CA ASN A 228 -18.91 -11.66 -13.46
C ASN A 228 -19.12 -11.59 -11.93
N TRP A 229 -19.15 -10.39 -11.34
CA TRP A 229 -19.53 -10.21 -9.94
C TRP A 229 -20.93 -10.70 -9.66
N VAL A 230 -21.92 -10.34 -10.50
CA VAL A 230 -23.30 -10.80 -10.38
C VAL A 230 -23.37 -12.34 -10.37
N LYS A 231 -22.76 -13.00 -11.37
CA LYS A 231 -22.75 -14.46 -11.47
C LYS A 231 -22.09 -15.13 -10.25
N LEU A 232 -20.99 -14.56 -9.75
CA LEU A 232 -20.29 -15.05 -8.56
C LEU A 232 -21.17 -14.94 -7.31
N ILE A 233 -21.77 -13.76 -7.09
CA ILE A 233 -22.64 -13.49 -5.93
C ILE A 233 -23.85 -14.40 -5.96
N GLN A 234 -24.51 -14.55 -7.11
CA GLN A 234 -25.68 -15.44 -7.27
C GLN A 234 -25.35 -16.90 -6.92
N SER A 235 -24.16 -17.37 -7.28
CA SER A 235 -23.74 -18.73 -6.94
C SER A 235 -23.35 -18.92 -5.46
N LEU A 236 -22.76 -17.90 -4.83
CA LEU A 236 -22.32 -17.97 -3.44
C LEU A 236 -23.44 -17.76 -2.42
N ARG A 237 -24.42 -16.89 -2.73
CA ARG A 237 -25.51 -16.56 -1.80
C ARG A 237 -26.46 -17.69 -1.46
N GLN A 238 -26.38 -18.81 -2.20
CA GLN A 238 -27.16 -20.01 -1.92
C GLN A 238 -26.68 -20.71 -0.64
N THR A 239 -25.42 -20.56 -0.30
CA THR A 239 -24.78 -21.29 0.82
C THR A 239 -24.06 -20.37 1.82
N HIS A 240 -23.86 -19.10 1.46
CA HIS A 240 -23.10 -18.16 2.26
C HIS A 240 -23.79 -16.80 2.38
N LYS A 241 -23.61 -16.14 3.53
CA LYS A 241 -23.99 -14.73 3.70
C LYS A 241 -22.97 -13.85 2.98
N ILE A 242 -23.44 -13.00 2.09
CA ILE A 242 -22.63 -12.11 1.25
C ILE A 242 -22.94 -10.66 1.56
N VAL A 243 -21.92 -9.83 1.68
CA VAL A 243 -22.05 -8.38 1.82
C VAL A 243 -21.26 -7.69 0.72
N LEU A 244 -21.91 -6.76 0.01
CA LEU A 244 -21.30 -5.91 -1.00
C LEU A 244 -20.84 -4.60 -0.37
N VAL A 245 -19.57 -4.25 -0.51
CA VAL A 245 -19.03 -2.95 -0.07
C VAL A 245 -19.36 -1.89 -1.11
N CYS A 246 -20.07 -0.85 -0.66
CA CYS A 246 -20.47 0.29 -1.49
C CYS A 246 -19.68 1.52 -1.04
N THR A 247 -18.83 2.06 -1.91
CA THR A 247 -18.13 3.33 -1.71
C THR A 247 -18.56 4.36 -2.71
N LYS A 248 -18.36 5.66 -2.41
CA LYS A 248 -18.75 6.77 -3.32
C LYS A 248 -18.18 6.61 -4.72
N ASP A 249 -16.96 6.10 -4.85
CA ASP A 249 -16.27 5.93 -6.14
C ASP A 249 -16.78 4.74 -6.95
N LEU A 250 -17.66 3.91 -6.37
CA LEU A 250 -18.16 2.66 -6.96
C LEU A 250 -19.67 2.66 -7.17
N ILE A 251 -20.36 3.77 -6.98
CA ILE A 251 -21.83 3.85 -7.02
C ILE A 251 -22.37 3.14 -8.26
N GLN A 252 -21.90 3.50 -9.47
CA GLN A 252 -22.41 2.93 -10.71
C GLN A 252 -22.19 1.41 -10.85
N ASP A 253 -21.03 0.90 -10.41
CA ASP A 253 -20.73 -0.53 -10.49
C ASP A 253 -21.55 -1.30 -9.44
N THR A 254 -21.68 -0.75 -8.23
CA THR A 254 -22.45 -1.37 -7.13
C THR A 254 -23.95 -1.36 -7.41
N GLU A 255 -24.51 -0.30 -7.99
CA GLU A 255 -25.91 -0.25 -8.42
C GLU A 255 -26.23 -1.34 -9.46
N LYS A 256 -25.36 -1.52 -10.46
CA LYS A 256 -25.54 -2.60 -11.46
C LYS A 256 -25.45 -3.99 -10.84
N ILE A 257 -24.59 -4.17 -9.84
CA ILE A 257 -24.49 -5.45 -9.09
C ILE A 257 -25.79 -5.68 -8.30
N LEU A 258 -26.30 -4.67 -7.62
CA LEU A 258 -27.52 -4.76 -6.82
C LEU A 258 -28.76 -5.04 -7.69
N LEU A 259 -28.85 -4.44 -8.89
CA LEU A 259 -29.89 -4.76 -9.88
C LEU A 259 -29.85 -6.24 -10.28
N GLY A 260 -28.65 -6.81 -10.46
CA GLY A 260 -28.47 -8.24 -10.77
C GLY A 260 -28.60 -9.18 -9.57
N CYS A 261 -28.60 -8.65 -8.34
CA CYS A 261 -28.68 -9.40 -7.10
C CYS A 261 -29.62 -8.72 -6.08
N PRO A 262 -30.95 -8.71 -6.35
CA PRO A 262 -31.91 -8.08 -5.44
C PRO A 262 -31.83 -8.64 -4.02
N GLY A 263 -31.98 -7.78 -3.01
CA GLY A 263 -31.91 -8.16 -1.60
C GLY A 263 -30.50 -8.46 -1.07
N LEU A 264 -29.44 -8.15 -1.83
CA LEU A 264 -28.06 -8.31 -1.38
C LEU A 264 -27.76 -7.30 -0.26
N GLU A 265 -27.22 -7.79 0.86
CA GLU A 265 -26.75 -6.93 1.95
C GLU A 265 -25.61 -6.03 1.49
N THR A 266 -25.58 -4.80 2.01
CA THR A 266 -24.53 -3.83 1.69
C THR A 266 -23.83 -3.33 2.94
N PHE A 267 -22.55 -3.00 2.83
CA PHE A 267 -21.80 -2.21 3.80
C PHE A 267 -21.53 -0.81 3.21
N LYS A 268 -21.83 0.21 4.00
CA LYS A 268 -21.50 1.62 3.72
C LYS A 268 -20.86 2.21 4.99
N GLY A 269 -19.71 2.85 4.86
CA GLY A 269 -19.01 3.44 6.00
C GLY A 269 -17.70 4.09 5.59
N THR A 270 -17.04 4.72 6.55
CA THR A 270 -15.68 5.25 6.42
C THR A 270 -14.67 4.11 6.29
N LEU A 271 -13.41 4.43 5.94
CA LEU A 271 -12.34 3.45 5.90
C LEU A 271 -12.08 2.82 7.28
N LEU A 272 -12.17 3.61 8.36
CA LEU A 272 -12.01 3.10 9.72
C LEU A 272 -13.15 2.15 10.10
N GLU A 273 -14.40 2.54 9.89
CA GLU A 273 -15.56 1.68 10.15
C GLU A 273 -15.49 0.37 9.36
N PHE A 274 -15.10 0.45 8.08
CA PHE A 274 -14.86 -0.73 7.25
C PHE A 274 -13.78 -1.63 7.84
N SER A 275 -12.67 -1.06 8.28
CA SER A 275 -11.56 -1.80 8.84
C SER A 275 -11.92 -2.50 10.15
N CYS A 276 -12.63 -1.78 11.05
CA CYS A 276 -13.13 -2.34 12.30
C CYS A 276 -14.13 -3.48 12.07
N TRP A 277 -15.05 -3.33 11.11
CA TRP A 277 -16.02 -4.36 10.77
C TRP A 277 -15.38 -5.57 10.07
N LEU A 278 -14.42 -5.31 9.17
CA LEU A 278 -13.75 -6.33 8.36
C LEU A 278 -13.04 -7.39 9.20
N GLN A 279 -12.43 -7.02 10.34
CA GLN A 279 -11.68 -7.95 11.19
C GLN A 279 -12.52 -9.16 11.69
N ASN A 280 -13.86 -9.05 11.69
CA ASN A 280 -14.78 -10.12 12.10
C ASN A 280 -15.39 -10.88 10.91
N GLN A 281 -14.89 -10.67 9.70
CA GLN A 281 -15.45 -11.30 8.51
C GLN A 281 -14.71 -12.60 8.13
N LYS A 282 -15.41 -13.45 7.39
CA LYS A 282 -14.92 -14.78 7.01
C LYS A 282 -13.85 -14.72 5.91
N LEU A 283 -14.09 -13.89 4.90
CA LEU A 283 -13.25 -13.75 3.71
C LEU A 283 -13.56 -12.43 3.01
N LEU A 284 -12.54 -11.74 2.51
CA LEU A 284 -12.71 -10.65 1.57
C LEU A 284 -12.34 -11.10 0.16
N VAL A 285 -13.19 -10.79 -0.83
CA VAL A 285 -12.93 -11.03 -2.25
C VAL A 285 -12.96 -9.71 -3.00
N GLY A 286 -11.90 -9.40 -3.73
CA GLY A 286 -11.77 -8.16 -4.48
C GLY A 286 -10.73 -8.23 -5.60
N PRO A 287 -10.60 -7.20 -6.45
CA PRO A 287 -9.47 -7.08 -7.36
C PRO A 287 -8.19 -6.72 -6.59
N ASP A 288 -7.06 -6.62 -7.30
CA ASP A 288 -5.80 -6.08 -6.75
C ASP A 288 -6.01 -4.61 -6.32
N SER A 289 -6.35 -4.42 -5.05
CA SER A 289 -6.72 -3.12 -4.45
C SER A 289 -6.31 -3.06 -2.97
N MET A 290 -6.45 -1.90 -2.36
CA MET A 290 -6.19 -1.67 -0.94
C MET A 290 -6.92 -2.68 -0.03
N ALA A 291 -8.18 -3.00 -0.34
CA ALA A 291 -9.03 -3.80 0.53
C ALA A 291 -8.47 -5.21 0.82
N VAL A 292 -7.85 -5.86 -0.18
CA VAL A 292 -7.26 -7.19 0.00
C VAL A 292 -6.00 -7.15 0.89
N HIS A 293 -5.21 -6.08 0.81
CA HIS A 293 -4.04 -5.89 1.67
C HIS A 293 -4.45 -5.58 3.11
N LEU A 294 -5.47 -4.75 3.26
CA LEU A 294 -6.03 -4.40 4.57
C LEU A 294 -6.62 -5.62 5.27
N ALA A 295 -7.38 -6.46 4.56
CA ALA A 295 -7.91 -7.70 5.11
C ALA A 295 -6.79 -8.59 5.67
N VAL A 296 -5.73 -8.80 4.90
CA VAL A 296 -4.57 -9.59 5.35
C VAL A 296 -3.86 -8.96 6.56
N ALA A 297 -3.71 -7.65 6.59
CA ALA A 297 -3.11 -6.94 7.73
C ALA A 297 -3.95 -7.07 9.01
N LEU A 298 -5.26 -7.27 8.87
CA LEU A 298 -6.23 -7.55 9.94
C LEU A 298 -6.41 -9.05 10.24
N ASN A 299 -5.56 -9.92 9.68
CA ASN A 299 -5.64 -11.37 9.83
C ASN A 299 -6.91 -12.01 9.25
N VAL A 300 -7.55 -11.33 8.29
CA VAL A 300 -8.71 -11.81 7.56
C VAL A 300 -8.25 -12.41 6.22
N PRO A 301 -8.67 -13.63 5.87
CA PRO A 301 -8.39 -14.19 4.55
C PRO A 301 -8.86 -13.26 3.44
N ALA A 302 -8.05 -13.12 2.39
CA ALA A 302 -8.39 -12.32 1.24
C ALA A 302 -8.09 -13.06 -0.06
N LEU A 303 -9.05 -13.04 -1.00
CA LEU A 303 -8.87 -13.53 -2.35
C LEU A 303 -8.81 -12.36 -3.31
N SER A 304 -7.65 -12.15 -3.92
CA SER A 304 -7.46 -11.12 -4.94
C SER A 304 -7.60 -11.67 -6.35
N ILE A 305 -8.45 -11.03 -7.14
CA ILE A 305 -8.60 -11.31 -8.58
C ILE A 305 -7.54 -10.48 -9.31
N PHE A 306 -6.44 -11.13 -9.68
CA PHE A 306 -5.26 -10.51 -10.28
C PHE A 306 -5.32 -10.51 -11.80
N GLY A 307 -4.98 -9.39 -12.42
CA GLY A 307 -4.88 -9.26 -13.87
C GLY A 307 -3.53 -9.74 -14.43
N ALA A 308 -2.97 -8.95 -15.34
CA ALA A 308 -1.71 -9.24 -16.03
C ALA A 308 -0.45 -8.83 -15.26
N GLN A 309 -0.60 -8.22 -14.07
CA GLN A 309 0.53 -7.81 -13.23
C GLN A 309 1.29 -9.03 -12.70
N ASN A 310 2.55 -8.81 -12.33
CA ASN A 310 3.32 -9.80 -11.61
C ASN A 310 2.88 -9.86 -10.13
N PRO A 311 2.22 -10.93 -9.68
CA PRO A 311 1.74 -11.04 -8.32
C PRO A 311 2.86 -11.11 -7.27
N ASN A 312 4.05 -11.57 -7.64
CA ASN A 312 5.19 -11.63 -6.72
C ASN A 312 5.63 -10.26 -6.20
N LEU A 313 5.19 -9.18 -6.84
CA LEU A 313 5.54 -7.81 -6.44
C LEU A 313 4.53 -7.16 -5.49
N THR A 314 3.24 -7.52 -5.63
CA THR A 314 2.15 -6.78 -4.95
C THR A 314 0.96 -7.66 -4.52
N ARG A 315 1.03 -8.98 -4.56
CA ARG A 315 -0.09 -9.82 -4.10
C ARG A 315 -0.34 -9.63 -2.59
N PRO A 316 -1.55 -9.88 -2.07
CA PRO A 316 -1.75 -9.95 -0.62
C PRO A 316 -0.85 -11.03 -0.01
N CYS A 317 -0.24 -10.73 1.15
CA CYS A 317 0.77 -11.58 1.77
C CYS A 317 0.20 -12.89 2.31
N GLU A 318 0.97 -13.97 2.20
CA GLU A 318 0.65 -15.24 2.85
C GLU A 318 0.79 -15.15 4.39
N PRO A 319 0.11 -16.01 5.16
CA PRO A 319 -0.75 -17.12 4.73
C PRO A 319 -2.19 -16.74 4.38
N HIS A 320 -2.64 -15.53 4.70
CA HIS A 320 -4.04 -15.09 4.52
C HIS A 320 -4.32 -14.56 3.12
N GLY A 321 -3.29 -14.24 2.34
CA GLY A 321 -3.43 -13.70 1.00
C GLY A 321 -3.46 -14.77 -0.09
N HIS A 322 -4.57 -14.82 -0.83
CA HIS A 322 -4.79 -15.74 -1.95
C HIS A 322 -5.02 -14.97 -3.24
N ILE A 323 -4.71 -15.60 -4.38
CA ILE A 323 -4.94 -14.99 -5.70
C ILE A 323 -5.60 -15.96 -6.67
N VAL A 324 -6.38 -15.39 -7.59
CA VAL A 324 -6.79 -16.02 -8.85
C VAL A 324 -6.30 -15.14 -9.98
N GLN A 325 -5.58 -15.73 -10.93
CA GLN A 325 -5.04 -15.01 -12.08
C GLN A 325 -5.20 -15.79 -13.38
N PRO A 326 -5.16 -15.12 -14.57
CA PRO A 326 -5.12 -15.78 -15.85
C PRO A 326 -3.77 -16.46 -16.06
N LYS A 327 -3.66 -17.24 -17.15
CA LYS A 327 -2.36 -17.74 -17.61
C LYS A 327 -1.47 -16.57 -18.04
N LEU A 328 -0.21 -16.58 -17.64
CA LEU A 328 0.82 -15.59 -18.00
C LEU A 328 1.86 -16.22 -18.90
N PRO A 329 2.54 -15.44 -19.76
CA PRO A 329 2.46 -13.97 -19.91
C PRO A 329 1.22 -13.51 -20.69
N CYS A 330 0.85 -12.22 -20.50
CA CYS A 330 -0.23 -11.60 -21.25
C CYS A 330 0.18 -11.34 -22.72
N THR A 331 -0.57 -11.88 -23.67
CA THR A 331 -0.37 -11.73 -25.11
C THR A 331 -1.17 -10.60 -25.75
N HIS A 332 -2.03 -9.92 -24.99
CA HIS A 332 -2.88 -8.86 -25.50
C HIS A 332 -2.09 -7.55 -25.73
N LYS A 333 -2.49 -6.77 -26.74
CA LYS A 333 -2.06 -5.38 -26.87
C LYS A 333 -2.63 -4.58 -25.72
N ARG A 334 -1.77 -4.04 -24.85
CA ARG A 334 -2.14 -3.31 -23.63
C ARG A 334 -2.25 -1.81 -23.90
N LYS A 335 -3.28 -1.16 -23.35
CA LYS A 335 -3.37 0.31 -23.28
C LYS A 335 -2.47 0.87 -22.16
N ASN A 336 -2.31 0.11 -21.10
CA ASN A 336 -1.46 0.45 -19.96
C ASN A 336 -0.18 -0.41 -20.00
N TRP A 337 0.96 0.14 -19.59
CA TRP A 337 2.26 -0.55 -19.64
C TRP A 337 2.32 -1.83 -18.76
N ARG A 338 1.46 -1.98 -17.76
CA ARG A 338 1.42 -3.15 -16.86
C ARG A 338 0.05 -3.81 -16.70
N LEU A 339 -1.05 -3.11 -17.01
CA LEU A 339 -2.42 -3.58 -16.76
C LEU A 339 -3.06 -4.10 -18.06
N CYS A 340 -4.02 -5.00 -17.91
CA CYS A 340 -4.79 -5.55 -19.03
C CYS A 340 -6.18 -5.98 -18.58
N SER A 341 -7.19 -5.22 -18.96
CA SER A 341 -8.60 -5.54 -18.66
C SER A 341 -9.07 -6.85 -19.27
N ARG A 342 -8.56 -7.22 -20.47
CA ARG A 342 -8.90 -8.48 -21.13
C ARG A 342 -8.43 -9.69 -20.34
N CYS A 343 -7.20 -9.64 -19.77
CA CYS A 343 -6.70 -10.69 -18.90
C CYS A 343 -7.57 -10.85 -17.65
N LEU A 344 -7.97 -9.73 -17.05
CA LEU A 344 -8.83 -9.76 -15.87
C LEU A 344 -10.22 -10.31 -16.20
N ALA A 345 -10.83 -9.87 -17.30
CA ALA A 345 -12.13 -10.34 -17.76
C ALA A 345 -12.14 -11.83 -18.15
N SER A 346 -11.00 -12.42 -18.53
CA SER A 346 -10.89 -13.84 -18.87
C SER A 346 -11.05 -14.77 -17.67
N ILE A 347 -10.92 -14.26 -16.44
CA ILE A 347 -11.11 -15.03 -15.22
C ILE A 347 -12.61 -15.31 -15.04
N LYS A 348 -12.99 -16.58 -15.09
CA LYS A 348 -14.39 -17.00 -15.00
C LYS A 348 -14.89 -17.01 -13.55
N PRO A 349 -16.16 -16.64 -13.28
CA PRO A 349 -16.75 -16.69 -11.93
C PRO A 349 -16.61 -18.06 -11.27
N LYS A 350 -16.78 -19.15 -12.00
CA LYS A 350 -16.62 -20.52 -11.51
C LYS A 350 -15.23 -20.74 -10.87
N LYS A 351 -14.15 -20.28 -11.51
CA LYS A 351 -12.78 -20.41 -10.99
C LYS A 351 -12.59 -19.64 -9.67
N VAL A 352 -13.22 -18.47 -9.57
CA VAL A 352 -13.19 -17.65 -8.34
C VAL A 352 -13.99 -18.33 -7.23
N HIS A 353 -15.19 -18.85 -7.56
CA HIS A 353 -16.04 -19.60 -6.64
C HIS A 353 -15.27 -20.80 -6.06
N GLU A 354 -14.73 -21.67 -6.91
CA GLU A 354 -13.96 -22.87 -6.49
C GLU A 354 -12.83 -22.49 -5.52
N LYS A 355 -12.11 -21.38 -5.81
CA LYS A 355 -11.05 -20.90 -4.93
C LYS A 355 -11.57 -20.36 -3.60
N ILE A 356 -12.72 -19.71 -3.58
CA ILE A 356 -13.39 -19.27 -2.35
C ILE A 356 -13.72 -20.48 -1.46
N ILE A 357 -14.34 -21.51 -2.03
CA ILE A 357 -14.70 -22.71 -1.28
C ILE A 357 -13.46 -23.41 -0.74
N GLU A 358 -12.40 -23.54 -1.55
CA GLU A 358 -11.11 -24.12 -1.09
C GLU A 358 -10.57 -23.37 0.15
N ILE A 359 -10.56 -22.03 0.13
CA ILE A 359 -10.05 -21.21 1.25
C ILE A 359 -10.89 -21.44 2.51
N ILE A 360 -12.21 -21.43 2.37
CA ILE A 360 -13.13 -21.58 3.49
C ILE A 360 -13.04 -22.96 4.12
N THR A 361 -12.96 -24.02 3.30
CA THR A 361 -12.88 -25.41 3.78
C THR A 361 -11.56 -25.68 4.51
N LYS A 362 -10.43 -25.21 3.95
CA LYS A 362 -9.13 -25.35 4.60
C LYS A 362 -9.09 -24.70 5.99
N ARG A 363 -9.73 -23.55 6.17
CA ARG A 363 -9.76 -22.87 7.47
C ARG A 363 -10.57 -23.64 8.52
N GLN A 364 -11.63 -24.34 8.13
CA GLN A 364 -12.44 -25.15 9.04
C GLN A 364 -11.72 -26.41 9.52
N SER A 365 -10.71 -26.90 8.79
CA SER A 365 -9.90 -28.05 9.19
C SER A 365 -8.74 -27.71 10.15
N PHE A 366 -8.47 -26.43 10.40
CA PHE A 366 -7.42 -25.94 11.32
C PHE A 366 -7.97 -25.17 12.53
N SER A 367 -9.29 -24.94 12.61
CA SER A 367 -9.99 -24.37 13.77
C SER A 367 -10.62 -25.48 14.62
#